data_53883a9bd1d19805966bb503e4823fda
#
_entry.id   53883a9bd1d19805966bb503e4823fda
#
_cell.length_a   1.000
_cell.length_b   1.000
_cell.length_c   1.000
_cell.angle_alpha   90.00
_cell.angle_beta   90.00
_cell.angle_gamma   90.00
#
_symmetry.space_group_name_H-M   'P 1'
#
loop_
_entity.id
_entity.type
_entity.pdbx_description
1 polymer ?
#
loop_
_entity_poly.entity_id
_entity_poly.type
_entity_poly.pdbx_seq_one_letter_code
_entity_poly.pdbx_strand_id
1 'polypeptide(L)'
;MALPKLNTPTYELELPSTGEILKYRPFLVKEQKLLLIAQESGEEKQIANAMGELVNSCTFGKVNAKSAPMFDIEYLFLRIRGKSVGEKVKLNLICQDDGKTTVPYELNLEDVECQVQDDHSNEIQINEDIKIVFRYPLLND
;
A
#
# COMPACT_ATOMS: atom_id res chain seq x y z
N MET A 1 12.49 -32.92 15.00
CA MET A 1 13.20 -31.64 15.10
C MET A 1 12.27 -30.53 14.67
N ALA A 2 12.01 -29.55 15.56
CA ALA A 2 11.26 -28.36 15.18
C ALA A 2 12.20 -27.46 14.36
N LEU A 3 11.73 -26.98 13.20
CA LEU A 3 12.46 -25.98 12.42
C LEU A 3 12.62 -24.70 13.23
N PRO A 4 13.79 -24.03 13.18
CA PRO A 4 13.98 -22.77 13.88
C PRO A 4 12.95 -21.75 13.39
N LYS A 5 12.24 -21.11 14.32
CA LYS A 5 11.33 -20.03 14.01
C LYS A 5 12.17 -18.81 13.56
N LEU A 6 11.96 -18.36 12.35
CA LEU A 6 12.53 -17.09 11.88
C LEU A 6 11.96 -15.95 12.72
N ASN A 7 12.79 -15.31 13.49
CA ASN A 7 12.43 -14.14 14.28
C ASN A 7 12.55 -12.92 13.36
N THR A 8 11.46 -12.53 12.71
CA THR A 8 11.41 -11.33 11.87
C THR A 8 11.12 -10.10 12.74
N PRO A 9 11.78 -8.97 12.50
CA PRO A 9 11.44 -7.73 13.18
C PRO A 9 9.99 -7.34 12.87
N THR A 10 9.34 -6.70 13.85
CA THR A 10 7.99 -6.16 13.70
C THR A 10 8.02 -4.65 13.89
N TYR A 11 7.22 -3.97 13.08
CA TYR A 11 7.05 -2.52 13.10
C TYR A 11 5.59 -2.17 13.34
N GLU A 12 5.32 -0.94 13.73
CA GLU A 12 3.97 -0.43 13.93
C GLU A 12 3.68 0.68 12.92
N LEU A 13 2.45 0.75 12.46
CA LEU A 13 1.96 1.74 11.52
C LEU A 13 0.52 2.10 11.85
N GLU A 14 0.19 3.38 11.78
CA GLU A 14 -1.16 3.90 11.86
C GLU A 14 -1.81 3.89 10.48
N LEU A 15 -3.00 3.26 10.37
CA LEU A 15 -3.78 3.22 9.12
C LEU A 15 -4.37 4.59 8.81
N PRO A 16 -4.18 5.11 7.59
CA PRO A 16 -4.72 6.42 7.22
C PRO A 16 -6.25 6.52 7.28
N SER A 17 -6.97 5.42 7.01
CA SER A 17 -8.43 5.43 6.98
C SER A 17 -9.09 5.44 8.35
N THR A 18 -8.49 4.77 9.34
CA THR A 18 -9.11 4.51 10.65
C THR A 18 -8.32 5.08 11.82
N GLY A 19 -7.04 5.40 11.64
CA GLY A 19 -6.13 5.74 12.73
C GLY A 19 -5.76 4.54 13.63
N GLU A 20 -6.10 3.32 13.23
CA GLU A 20 -5.76 2.11 13.98
C GLU A 20 -4.26 1.79 13.84
N ILE A 21 -3.61 1.50 14.96
CA ILE A 21 -2.21 1.09 14.97
C ILE A 21 -2.12 -0.40 14.70
N LEU A 22 -1.45 -0.75 13.60
CA LEU A 22 -1.21 -2.13 13.19
C LEU A 22 0.27 -2.50 13.33
N LYS A 23 0.50 -3.78 13.65
CA LYS A 23 1.82 -4.39 13.57
C LYS A 23 2.01 -5.06 12.23
N TYR A 24 3.18 -4.85 11.63
CA TYR A 24 3.56 -5.49 10.39
C TYR A 24 5.00 -5.98 10.43
N ARG A 25 5.34 -6.89 9.53
CA ARG A 25 6.71 -7.40 9.32
C ARG A 25 7.14 -7.17 7.88
N PRO A 26 8.45 -7.15 7.61
CA PRO A 26 8.95 -7.22 6.25
C PRO A 26 8.45 -8.50 5.54
N PHE A 27 8.36 -8.47 4.22
CA PHE A 27 8.03 -9.66 3.45
C PHE A 27 9.22 -10.63 3.37
N LEU A 28 8.91 -11.91 3.24
CA LEU A 28 9.87 -12.98 3.04
C LEU A 28 10.02 -13.28 1.55
N VAL A 29 11.00 -14.12 1.22
CA VAL A 29 11.28 -14.54 -0.18
C VAL A 29 10.04 -15.11 -0.88
N LYS A 30 9.16 -15.81 -0.15
CA LYS A 30 7.95 -16.39 -0.73
C LYS A 30 6.96 -15.30 -1.21
N GLU A 31 6.77 -14.22 -0.43
CA GLU A 31 5.92 -13.10 -0.83
C GLU A 31 6.55 -12.32 -1.97
N GLN A 32 7.87 -12.16 -1.97
CA GLN A 32 8.60 -11.53 -3.08
C GLN A 32 8.42 -12.33 -4.39
N LYS A 33 8.48 -13.65 -4.34
CA LYS A 33 8.23 -14.49 -5.52
C LYS A 33 6.82 -14.32 -6.07
N LEU A 34 5.80 -14.21 -5.20
CA LEU A 34 4.44 -13.96 -5.63
C LEU A 34 4.30 -12.64 -6.39
N LEU A 35 4.95 -11.57 -5.89
CA LEU A 35 4.97 -10.27 -6.58
C LEU A 35 5.66 -10.36 -7.94
N LEU A 36 6.80 -11.03 -8.04
CA LEU A 36 7.54 -11.19 -9.30
C LEU A 36 6.71 -11.94 -10.33
N ILE A 37 6.07 -13.05 -9.95
CA ILE A 37 5.20 -13.84 -10.82
C ILE A 37 4.02 -12.99 -11.31
N ALA A 38 3.38 -12.23 -10.42
CA ALA A 38 2.28 -11.35 -10.77
C ALA A 38 2.73 -10.24 -11.72
N GLN A 39 3.90 -9.66 -11.50
CA GLN A 39 4.48 -8.63 -12.37
C GLN A 39 4.80 -9.18 -13.77
N GLU A 40 5.34 -10.39 -13.86
CA GLU A 40 5.63 -11.06 -15.14
C GLU A 40 4.37 -11.37 -15.95
N SER A 41 3.22 -11.58 -15.30
CA SER A 41 1.95 -11.80 -16.00
C SER A 41 1.47 -10.56 -16.76
N GLY A 42 1.87 -9.37 -16.32
CA GLY A 42 1.43 -8.10 -16.89
C GLY A 42 -0.05 -7.76 -16.64
N GLU A 43 -0.76 -8.57 -15.88
CA GLU A 43 -2.17 -8.35 -15.55
C GLU A 43 -2.31 -7.55 -14.26
N GLU A 44 -2.85 -6.34 -14.35
CA GLU A 44 -3.07 -5.44 -13.21
C GLU A 44 -3.83 -6.11 -12.06
N LYS A 45 -4.84 -6.92 -12.40
CA LYS A 45 -5.63 -7.64 -11.41
C LYS A 45 -4.82 -8.68 -10.62
N GLN A 46 -3.90 -9.37 -11.28
CA GLN A 46 -3.01 -10.32 -10.62
C GLN A 46 -2.01 -9.60 -9.71
N ILE A 47 -1.49 -8.46 -10.15
CA ILE A 47 -0.59 -7.60 -9.36
C ILE A 47 -1.32 -7.09 -8.11
N ALA A 48 -2.54 -6.58 -8.26
CA ALA A 48 -3.36 -6.10 -7.16
C ALA A 48 -3.66 -7.21 -6.14
N ASN A 49 -4.04 -8.41 -6.61
CA ASN A 49 -4.30 -9.55 -5.73
C ASN A 49 -3.04 -9.98 -4.98
N ALA A 50 -1.89 -10.07 -5.66
CA ALA A 50 -0.62 -10.43 -5.02
C ALA A 50 -0.19 -9.41 -3.97
N MET A 51 -0.40 -8.11 -4.24
CA MET A 51 -0.16 -7.04 -3.29
C MET A 51 -1.07 -7.17 -2.05
N GLY A 52 -2.36 -7.44 -2.27
CA GLY A 52 -3.31 -7.66 -1.18
C GLY A 52 -2.98 -8.88 -0.32
N GLU A 53 -2.57 -9.99 -0.92
CA GLU A 53 -2.13 -11.20 -0.20
C GLU A 53 -0.85 -10.95 0.61
N LEU A 54 0.09 -10.21 0.03
CA LEU A 54 1.32 -9.82 0.73
C LEU A 54 1.00 -8.97 1.96
N VAL A 55 0.18 -7.94 1.81
CA VAL A 55 -0.21 -7.05 2.92
C VAL A 55 -0.91 -7.85 4.01
N ASN A 56 -1.87 -8.72 3.66
CA ASN A 56 -2.55 -9.59 4.62
C ASN A 56 -1.55 -10.48 5.39
N SER A 57 -0.63 -11.13 4.68
CA SER A 57 0.39 -12.00 5.27
C SER A 57 1.35 -11.23 6.18
N CYS A 58 1.79 -10.04 5.77
CA CYS A 58 2.74 -9.22 6.53
C CYS A 58 2.10 -8.51 7.73
N THR A 59 0.79 -8.33 7.74
CA THR A 59 0.02 -7.78 8.88
C THR A 59 -0.59 -8.87 9.77
N PHE A 60 -0.10 -10.10 9.68
CA PHE A 60 -0.57 -11.25 10.47
C PHE A 60 -2.08 -11.53 10.33
N GLY A 61 -2.63 -11.31 9.13
CA GLY A 61 -4.04 -11.50 8.83
C GLY A 61 -4.98 -10.43 9.38
N LYS A 62 -4.44 -9.31 9.89
CA LYS A 62 -5.25 -8.21 10.44
C LYS A 62 -5.94 -7.38 9.36
N VAL A 63 -5.31 -7.24 8.20
CA VAL A 63 -5.82 -6.45 7.08
C VAL A 63 -6.33 -7.38 6.00
N ASN A 64 -7.62 -7.27 5.70
CA ASN A 64 -8.21 -8.01 4.58
C ASN A 64 -8.29 -7.08 3.36
N ALA A 65 -7.52 -7.40 2.33
CA ALA A 65 -7.45 -6.61 1.10
C ALA A 65 -8.79 -6.49 0.35
N LYS A 66 -9.76 -7.39 0.61
CA LYS A 66 -11.08 -7.32 -0.02
C LYS A 66 -12.02 -6.31 0.63
N SER A 67 -11.75 -5.91 1.85
CA SER A 67 -12.59 -4.98 2.62
C SER A 67 -11.89 -3.70 3.05
N ALA A 68 -10.57 -3.66 2.95
CA ALA A 68 -9.79 -2.47 3.26
C ALA A 68 -9.78 -1.48 2.08
N PRO A 69 -9.77 -0.17 2.36
CA PRO A 69 -9.58 0.85 1.33
C PRO A 69 -8.30 0.63 0.54
N MET A 70 -8.33 0.91 -0.78
CA MET A 70 -7.20 0.71 -1.67
C MET A 70 -5.96 1.49 -1.20
N PHE A 71 -6.12 2.74 -0.78
CA PHE A 71 -5.00 3.56 -0.32
C PHE A 71 -4.36 3.06 0.98
N ASP A 72 -5.10 2.37 1.87
CA ASP A 72 -4.53 1.70 3.03
C ASP A 72 -3.62 0.55 2.61
N ILE A 73 -4.06 -0.24 1.63
CA ILE A 73 -3.27 -1.37 1.09
C ILE A 73 -1.99 -0.85 0.43
N GLU A 74 -2.08 0.21 -0.36
CA GLU A 74 -0.93 0.83 -1.02
C GLU A 74 0.05 1.43 0.01
N TYR A 75 -0.47 2.12 1.01
CA TYR A 75 0.36 2.71 2.07
C TYR A 75 1.09 1.65 2.90
N LEU A 76 0.38 0.59 3.31
CA LEU A 76 0.98 -0.57 3.98
C LEU A 76 2.03 -1.25 3.12
N PHE A 77 1.73 -1.43 1.83
CA PHE A 77 2.67 -2.03 0.88
C PHE A 77 3.97 -1.24 0.77
N LEU A 78 3.88 0.10 0.67
CA LEU A 78 5.06 0.98 0.63
C LEU A 78 5.91 0.83 1.89
N ARG A 79 5.30 0.82 3.07
CA ARG A 79 6.00 0.67 4.34
C ARG A 79 6.64 -0.71 4.49
N ILE A 80 5.91 -1.78 4.14
CA ILE A 80 6.43 -3.16 4.15
C ILE A 80 7.61 -3.27 3.18
N ARG A 81 7.49 -2.71 1.96
CA ARG A 81 8.55 -2.70 0.97
C ARG A 81 9.78 -1.95 1.47
N GLY A 82 9.59 -0.78 2.06
CA GLY A 82 10.68 0.02 2.62
C GLY A 82 11.51 -0.77 3.64
N LYS A 83 10.85 -1.49 4.54
CA LYS A 83 11.53 -2.32 5.55
C LYS A 83 12.09 -3.65 5.01
N SER A 84 11.68 -4.07 3.82
CA SER A 84 12.13 -5.34 3.21
C SER A 84 13.30 -5.18 2.26
N VAL A 85 13.28 -4.16 1.42
CA VAL A 85 14.25 -3.97 0.31
C VAL A 85 15.07 -2.69 0.48
N GLY A 86 14.56 -1.74 1.26
CA GLY A 86 15.17 -0.44 1.50
C GLY A 86 14.20 0.71 1.30
N GLU A 87 14.43 1.76 2.04
CA GLU A 87 13.53 2.93 2.13
C GLU A 87 13.69 3.89 0.96
N LYS A 88 14.82 3.81 0.24
CA LYS A 88 15.14 4.72 -0.86
C LYS A 88 14.88 4.07 -2.22
N VAL A 89 14.19 4.79 -3.08
CA VAL A 89 13.91 4.38 -4.47
C VAL A 89 14.49 5.41 -5.41
N LYS A 90 15.32 4.95 -6.35
CA LYS A 90 15.85 5.80 -7.43
C LYS A 90 14.88 5.76 -8.60
N LEU A 91 14.44 6.94 -9.00
CA LEU A 91 13.51 7.15 -10.10
C LEU A 91 14.18 8.05 -11.15
N ASN A 92 13.79 7.87 -12.40
CA ASN A 92 14.11 8.80 -13.48
C ASN A 92 12.82 9.55 -13.85
N LEU A 93 12.72 10.80 -13.43
CA LEU A 93 11.57 11.63 -13.74
C LEU A 93 11.74 12.27 -15.11
N ILE A 94 10.70 12.19 -15.93
CA ILE A 94 10.66 12.85 -17.23
C ILE A 94 10.26 14.31 -17.03
N CYS A 95 11.06 15.23 -17.56
CA CYS A 95 10.77 16.65 -17.51
C CYS A 95 9.48 16.96 -18.29
N GLN A 96 8.56 17.68 -17.68
CA GLN A 96 7.28 18.00 -18.33
C GLN A 96 7.41 19.04 -19.46
N ASP A 97 8.46 19.83 -19.45
CA ASP A 97 8.69 20.90 -20.44
C ASP A 97 8.94 20.35 -21.84
N ASP A 98 9.80 19.32 -21.95
CA ASP A 98 10.21 18.76 -23.24
C ASP A 98 9.76 17.30 -23.47
N GLY A 99 9.28 16.65 -22.43
CA GLY A 99 8.83 15.25 -22.46
C GLY A 99 9.93 14.23 -22.79
N LYS A 100 11.20 14.61 -22.75
CA LYS A 100 12.35 13.79 -23.17
C LYS A 100 13.47 13.75 -22.15
N THR A 101 13.79 14.88 -21.51
CA THR A 101 14.88 14.96 -20.55
C THR A 101 14.50 14.19 -19.29
N THR A 102 15.40 13.30 -18.85
CA THR A 102 15.22 12.54 -17.61
C THR A 102 16.14 13.07 -16.52
N VAL A 103 15.59 13.28 -15.34
CA VAL A 103 16.33 13.73 -14.15
C VAL A 103 16.30 12.61 -13.12
N PRO A 104 17.46 12.17 -12.60
CA PRO A 104 17.49 11.19 -11.54
C PRO A 104 16.96 11.83 -10.25
N TYR A 105 16.05 11.12 -9.59
CA TYR A 105 15.46 11.53 -8.33
C TYR A 105 15.50 10.36 -7.32
N GLU A 106 15.87 10.63 -6.09
CA GLU A 106 15.84 9.66 -5.00
C GLU A 106 14.66 9.98 -4.08
N LEU A 107 13.69 9.08 -4.04
CA LEU A 107 12.52 9.16 -3.18
C LEU A 107 12.75 8.31 -1.93
N ASN A 108 12.55 8.90 -0.76
CA ASN A 108 12.48 8.17 0.49
C ASN A 108 11.03 7.77 0.77
N LEU A 109 10.76 6.47 0.87
CA LEU A 109 9.42 5.94 1.08
C LEU A 109 8.86 6.27 2.47
N GLU A 110 9.72 6.60 3.45
CA GLU A 110 9.27 7.02 4.78
C GLU A 110 8.65 8.43 4.77
N ASP A 111 9.03 9.26 3.81
CA ASP A 111 8.50 10.63 3.67
C ASP A 111 7.14 10.67 2.97
N VAL A 112 6.66 9.52 2.45
CA VAL A 112 5.36 9.42 1.82
C VAL A 112 4.28 9.33 2.90
N GLU A 113 3.41 10.32 2.96
CA GLU A 113 2.30 10.39 3.91
C GLU A 113 0.97 10.51 3.17
N CYS A 114 -0.08 9.97 3.79
CA CYS A 114 -1.44 10.17 3.31
C CYS A 114 -1.95 11.52 3.79
N GLN A 115 -2.26 12.41 2.86
CA GLN A 115 -2.82 13.73 3.19
C GLN A 115 -4.34 13.63 3.21
N VAL A 116 -4.93 13.96 4.35
CA VAL A 116 -6.38 14.06 4.52
C VAL A 116 -6.72 15.51 4.82
N GLN A 117 -7.69 16.07 4.10
CA GLN A 117 -8.16 17.45 4.35
C GLN A 117 -9.01 17.48 5.61
N ASP A 118 -8.97 18.58 6.33
CA ASP A 118 -9.70 18.75 7.62
C ASP A 118 -11.23 18.65 7.47
N ASP A 119 -11.76 18.99 6.29
CA ASP A 119 -13.17 18.93 5.93
C ASP A 119 -13.57 17.65 5.19
N HIS A 120 -12.68 16.64 5.17
CA HIS A 120 -12.93 15.37 4.49
C HIS A 120 -14.15 14.66 5.09
N SER A 121 -15.16 14.45 4.26
CA SER A 121 -16.39 13.76 4.61
C SER A 121 -16.84 12.81 3.50
N ASN A 122 -17.40 11.69 3.90
CA ASN A 122 -18.01 10.73 2.97
C ASN A 122 -19.47 11.07 2.65
N GLU A 123 -20.01 12.15 3.22
CA GLU A 123 -21.40 12.54 3.06
C GLU A 123 -21.51 13.83 2.24
N ILE A 124 -22.33 13.82 1.21
CA ILE A 124 -22.67 14.99 0.40
C ILE A 124 -24.16 15.19 0.43
N GLN A 125 -24.58 16.34 0.98
CA GLN A 125 -25.97 16.77 0.92
C GLN A 125 -26.25 17.41 -0.44
N ILE A 126 -27.20 16.86 -1.21
CA ILE A 126 -27.59 17.42 -2.51
C ILE A 126 -28.70 18.45 -2.35
N ASN A 127 -29.71 18.12 -1.55
CA ASN A 127 -30.82 18.99 -1.20
C ASN A 127 -31.39 18.58 0.18
N GLU A 128 -32.52 19.17 0.59
CA GLU A 128 -33.12 18.88 1.89
C GLU A 128 -33.53 17.42 2.09
N ASP A 129 -33.84 16.70 1.01
CA ASP A 129 -34.37 15.35 1.07
C ASP A 129 -33.32 14.28 0.67
N ILE A 130 -32.24 14.65 -0.01
CA ILE A 130 -31.30 13.70 -0.61
C ILE A 130 -29.89 13.93 -0.07
N LYS A 131 -29.34 12.87 0.52
CA LYS A 131 -27.97 12.78 0.97
C LYS A 131 -27.30 11.56 0.34
N ILE A 132 -26.10 11.73 -0.19
CA ILE A 132 -25.28 10.63 -0.74
C ILE A 132 -24.18 10.33 0.26
N VAL A 133 -24.01 9.04 0.55
CA VAL A 133 -22.91 8.53 1.38
C VAL A 133 -21.99 7.70 0.52
N PHE A 134 -20.74 8.10 0.43
CA PHE A 134 -19.70 7.41 -0.33
C PHE A 134 -18.91 6.45 0.55
N ARG A 135 -18.37 5.41 -0.05
CA ARG A 135 -17.33 4.59 0.54
C ARG A 135 -16.01 4.78 -0.22
N TYR A 136 -14.90 4.46 0.41
CA TYR A 136 -13.63 4.41 -0.29
C TYR A 136 -13.60 3.27 -1.33
N PRO A 137 -12.87 3.47 -2.44
CA PRO A 137 -12.66 2.39 -3.40
C PRO A 137 -11.88 1.24 -2.76
N LEU A 138 -12.25 0.03 -3.10
CA LEU A 138 -11.58 -1.19 -2.69
C LEU A 138 -10.63 -1.67 -3.78
N LEU A 139 -9.72 -2.56 -3.44
CA LEU A 139 -8.70 -3.07 -4.37
C LEU A 139 -9.27 -3.74 -5.64
N ASN A 140 -10.50 -4.23 -5.59
CA ASN A 140 -11.15 -4.95 -6.69
C ASN A 140 -12.36 -4.21 -7.29
N ASP A 141 -12.55 -2.94 -6.97
CA ASP A 141 -13.54 -2.10 -7.65
C ASP A 141 -13.00 -1.67 -9.01
#